data_6a153a7ae7653f7f0fdaae84b5728f6c
#
_entry.id   6a153a7ae7653f7f0fdaae84b5728f6c
#
_cell.length_a   1.000
_cell.length_b   1.000
_cell.length_c   1.000
_cell.angle_alpha   90.00
_cell.angle_beta   90.00
_cell.angle_gamma   90.00
#
_symmetry.space_group_name_H-M   'P 1'
#
loop_
_entity.id
_entity.type
_entity.pdbx_description
1 polymer ?
#
loop_
_entity_poly.entity_id
_entity_poly.type
_entity_poly.pdbx_seq_one_letter_code
_entity_poly.pdbx_strand_id
1 'polypeptide(L)'
;TGFLSDADFADSLRVAEVALHRGKVPAAKVTAFRDQIAEEFPAGDNRMNHSLIRLAAYLGAEQVADRALAFIESDAPGEDRSLVAMCLQFLAKDWDAEQRFRILKYYENAAGQATAGSLSMYLANVTKDFAKSLSDEDVAAILEQGSVWRNAALAAIYKLPRPIDKETAKTLIELDKKLVEEPQHGDVERRLRTGITAMLATCNDKS
;
A
#
# COMPACT_ATOMS: atom_id res chain seq x y z
N THR A 1 15.64 4.20 -35.79
CA THR A 1 15.44 4.66 -34.41
C THR A 1 16.72 4.38 -33.66
N GLY A 2 17.50 5.42 -33.31
CA GLY A 2 18.69 5.27 -32.49
C GLY A 2 18.30 4.97 -31.03
N PHE A 3 19.16 4.25 -30.33
CA PHE A 3 19.02 4.08 -28.88
C PHE A 3 19.21 5.44 -28.20
N LEU A 4 18.32 5.82 -27.33
CA LEU A 4 18.50 6.97 -26.44
C LEU A 4 19.58 6.61 -25.40
N SER A 5 20.39 7.60 -25.02
CA SER A 5 21.20 7.46 -23.80
C SER A 5 20.28 7.41 -22.57
N ASP A 6 20.76 6.86 -21.46
CA ASP A 6 19.99 6.83 -20.20
C ASP A 6 19.56 8.23 -19.76
N ALA A 7 20.42 9.24 -19.99
CA ALA A 7 20.10 10.63 -19.70
C ALA A 7 18.95 11.16 -20.59
N ASP A 8 19.02 10.92 -21.89
CA ASP A 8 17.97 11.35 -22.84
C ASP A 8 16.65 10.63 -22.56
N PHE A 9 16.72 9.34 -22.15
CA PHE A 9 15.54 8.58 -21.79
C PHE A 9 14.91 9.14 -20.50
N ALA A 10 15.69 9.40 -19.45
CA ALA A 10 15.21 10.00 -18.22
C ALA A 10 14.56 11.38 -18.47
N ASP A 11 15.14 12.22 -19.33
CA ASP A 11 14.56 13.52 -19.70
C ASP A 11 13.27 13.34 -20.50
N SER A 12 13.20 12.34 -21.38
CA SER A 12 11.99 12.00 -22.13
C SER A 12 10.85 11.58 -21.22
N LEU A 13 11.13 10.78 -20.18
CA LEU A 13 10.15 10.39 -19.17
C LEU A 13 9.58 11.60 -18.41
N ARG A 14 10.44 12.56 -18.01
CA ARG A 14 10.01 13.80 -17.35
C ARG A 14 9.13 14.68 -18.26
N VAL A 15 9.50 14.80 -19.54
CA VAL A 15 8.66 15.51 -20.51
C VAL A 15 7.31 14.82 -20.66
N ALA A 16 7.28 13.49 -20.71
CA ALA A 16 6.04 12.72 -20.78
C ALA A 16 5.16 12.93 -19.53
N GLU A 17 5.73 12.89 -18.31
CA GLU A 17 4.99 13.19 -17.06
C GLU A 17 4.28 14.55 -17.15
N VAL A 18 5.01 15.59 -17.54
CA VAL A 18 4.46 16.95 -17.64
C VAL A 18 3.41 17.05 -18.74
N ALA A 19 3.67 16.47 -19.90
CA ALA A 19 2.76 16.52 -21.05
C ALA A 19 1.44 15.80 -20.77
N LEU A 20 1.49 14.60 -20.19
CA LEU A 20 0.31 13.82 -19.84
C LEU A 20 -0.52 14.51 -18.76
N HIS A 21 0.14 15.01 -17.69
CA HIS A 21 -0.53 15.66 -16.59
C HIS A 21 -1.20 16.99 -17.02
N ARG A 22 -0.45 17.88 -17.70
CA ARG A 22 -0.99 19.18 -18.16
C ARG A 22 -2.00 19.03 -19.29
N GLY A 23 -1.75 18.08 -20.20
CA GLY A 23 -2.65 17.77 -21.31
C GLY A 23 -3.90 17.02 -20.88
N LYS A 24 -3.97 16.55 -19.63
CA LYS A 24 -5.05 15.67 -19.11
C LYS A 24 -5.34 14.53 -20.07
N VAL A 25 -4.27 13.92 -20.59
CA VAL A 25 -4.37 12.87 -21.61
C VAL A 25 -4.91 11.59 -20.97
N PRO A 26 -6.07 11.06 -21.40
CA PRO A 26 -6.59 9.81 -20.85
C PRO A 26 -5.67 8.63 -21.20
N ALA A 27 -5.46 7.71 -20.25
CA ALA A 27 -4.62 6.52 -20.45
C ALA A 27 -5.04 5.69 -21.69
N ALA A 28 -6.33 5.63 -21.96
CA ALA A 28 -6.89 4.93 -23.14
C ALA A 28 -6.40 5.46 -24.51
N LYS A 29 -5.88 6.69 -24.56
CA LYS A 29 -5.32 7.27 -25.80
C LYS A 29 -3.84 6.95 -26.01
N VAL A 30 -3.16 6.43 -25.00
CA VAL A 30 -1.70 6.19 -24.98
C VAL A 30 -1.36 4.77 -24.52
N THR A 31 -2.14 3.79 -24.93
CA THR A 31 -2.00 2.39 -24.49
C THR A 31 -0.62 1.81 -24.83
N ALA A 32 -0.11 2.03 -26.04
CA ALA A 32 1.20 1.56 -26.44
C ALA A 32 2.33 2.17 -25.57
N PHE A 33 2.20 3.45 -25.24
CA PHE A 33 3.15 4.11 -24.34
C PHE A 33 3.04 3.56 -22.90
N ARG A 34 1.82 3.35 -22.41
CA ARG A 34 1.59 2.72 -21.10
C ARG A 34 2.26 1.35 -21.01
N ASP A 35 2.09 0.53 -22.04
CA ASP A 35 2.63 -0.84 -22.06
C ASP A 35 4.16 -0.80 -22.11
N GLN A 36 4.74 0.11 -22.90
CA GLN A 36 6.20 0.35 -22.93
C GLN A 36 6.73 0.79 -21.55
N ILE A 37 6.08 1.76 -20.89
CA ILE A 37 6.46 2.19 -19.53
C ILE A 37 6.48 1.02 -18.56
N ALA A 38 5.47 0.15 -18.65
CA ALA A 38 5.43 -1.04 -17.80
C ALA A 38 6.56 -2.03 -18.12
N GLU A 39 6.93 -2.21 -19.37
CA GLU A 39 8.01 -3.11 -19.76
C GLU A 39 9.40 -2.62 -19.31
N GLU A 40 9.62 -1.31 -19.28
CA GLU A 40 10.90 -0.71 -18.89
C GLU A 40 11.14 -0.73 -17.37
N PHE A 41 10.10 -0.92 -16.55
CA PHE A 41 10.27 -0.99 -15.10
C PHE A 41 10.59 -2.43 -14.62
N PRO A 42 11.59 -2.64 -13.72
CA PRO A 42 12.55 -1.66 -13.25
C PRO A 42 13.73 -1.50 -14.23
N ALA A 43 14.16 -0.26 -14.43
CA ALA A 43 15.39 0.07 -15.17
C ALA A 43 16.62 -0.03 -14.25
N GLY A 44 17.82 0.01 -14.85
CA GLY A 44 19.07 -0.03 -14.10
C GLY A 44 19.39 1.26 -13.31
N ASP A 45 18.72 2.38 -13.60
CA ASP A 45 18.89 3.66 -12.90
C ASP A 45 17.66 3.97 -12.04
N ASN A 46 17.87 4.22 -10.74
CA ASN A 46 16.78 4.49 -9.80
C ASN A 46 15.98 5.76 -10.14
N ARG A 47 16.61 6.78 -10.73
CA ARG A 47 15.89 8.00 -11.14
C ARG A 47 14.91 7.72 -12.27
N MET A 48 15.27 6.82 -13.20
CA MET A 48 14.32 6.33 -14.20
C MET A 48 13.18 5.55 -13.54
N ASN A 49 13.48 4.72 -12.56
CA ASN A 49 12.47 3.96 -11.82
C ASN A 49 11.43 4.88 -11.13
N HIS A 50 11.85 6.02 -10.61
CA HIS A 50 10.94 7.01 -10.03
C HIS A 50 9.95 7.58 -11.07
N SER A 51 10.39 7.87 -12.28
CA SER A 51 9.52 8.36 -13.35
C SER A 51 8.66 7.24 -13.92
N LEU A 52 9.23 6.06 -14.16
CA LEU A 52 8.52 4.91 -14.69
C LEU A 52 7.35 4.49 -13.79
N ILE A 53 7.58 4.36 -12.48
CA ILE A 53 6.51 3.94 -11.56
C ILE A 53 5.41 5.00 -11.41
N ARG A 54 5.76 6.31 -11.43
CA ARG A 54 4.76 7.39 -11.42
C ARG A 54 3.92 7.41 -12.70
N LEU A 55 4.56 7.22 -13.84
CA LEU A 55 3.86 7.11 -15.13
C LEU A 55 2.99 5.86 -15.17
N ALA A 56 3.48 4.71 -14.71
CA ALA A 56 2.71 3.49 -14.61
C ALA A 56 1.45 3.68 -13.73
N ALA A 57 1.60 4.30 -12.56
CA ALA A 57 0.48 4.62 -11.67
C ALA A 57 -0.53 5.58 -12.34
N TYR A 58 -0.05 6.66 -13.00
CA TYR A 58 -0.90 7.61 -13.69
C TYR A 58 -1.68 6.99 -14.85
N LEU A 59 -1.05 6.07 -15.59
CA LEU A 59 -1.61 5.42 -16.76
C LEU A 59 -2.43 4.15 -16.42
N GLY A 60 -2.43 3.71 -15.16
CA GLY A 60 -3.08 2.46 -14.74
C GLY A 60 -2.43 1.23 -15.39
N ALA A 61 -1.10 1.18 -15.42
CA ALA A 61 -0.34 0.07 -15.99
C ALA A 61 -0.20 -1.09 -15.00
N GLU A 62 -1.30 -1.81 -14.75
CA GLU A 62 -1.41 -2.86 -13.72
C GLU A 62 -0.41 -4.01 -13.93
N GLN A 63 0.01 -4.27 -15.18
CA GLN A 63 1.00 -5.29 -15.52
C GLN A 63 2.40 -5.06 -14.91
N VAL A 64 2.66 -3.91 -14.29
CA VAL A 64 3.90 -3.64 -13.56
C VAL A 64 3.88 -4.20 -12.13
N ALA A 65 2.72 -4.59 -11.62
CA ALA A 65 2.49 -4.88 -10.20
C ALA A 65 3.49 -5.89 -9.62
N ASP A 66 3.66 -7.06 -10.22
CA ASP A 66 4.56 -8.10 -9.70
C ASP A 66 6.02 -7.66 -9.67
N ARG A 67 6.47 -6.94 -10.70
CA ARG A 67 7.84 -6.42 -10.76
C ARG A 67 8.05 -5.30 -9.73
N ALA A 68 7.06 -4.47 -9.52
CA ALA A 68 7.12 -3.42 -8.51
C ALA A 68 7.05 -3.99 -7.07
N LEU A 69 6.28 -5.05 -6.85
CA LEU A 69 6.31 -5.80 -5.59
C LEU A 69 7.67 -6.45 -5.36
N ALA A 70 8.25 -7.09 -6.38
CA ALA A 70 9.61 -7.64 -6.28
C ALA A 70 10.65 -6.54 -6.01
N PHE A 71 10.51 -5.36 -6.61
CA PHE A 71 11.40 -4.22 -6.35
C PHE A 71 11.35 -3.74 -4.90
N ILE A 72 10.18 -3.59 -4.30
CA ILE A 72 10.08 -3.18 -2.89
C ILE A 72 10.59 -4.24 -1.91
N GLU A 73 10.68 -5.50 -2.32
CA GLU A 73 11.23 -6.61 -1.54
C GLU A 73 12.74 -6.80 -1.76
N SER A 74 13.34 -6.08 -2.72
CA SER A 74 14.77 -6.16 -3.04
C SER A 74 15.65 -5.36 -2.07
N ASP A 75 16.97 -5.40 -2.31
CA ASP A 75 17.97 -4.62 -1.59
C ASP A 75 18.12 -3.17 -2.12
N ALA A 76 17.19 -2.70 -2.96
CA ALA A 76 17.19 -1.32 -3.43
C ALA A 76 17.13 -0.33 -2.25
N PRO A 77 17.64 0.91 -2.42
CA PRO A 77 17.60 1.93 -1.38
C PRO A 77 16.19 2.12 -0.80
N GLY A 78 16.10 2.30 0.53
CA GLY A 78 14.81 2.39 1.22
C GLY A 78 13.91 3.50 0.72
N GLU A 79 14.49 4.65 0.28
CA GLU A 79 13.75 5.76 -0.32
C GLU A 79 13.11 5.39 -1.66
N ASP A 80 13.84 4.64 -2.51
CA ASP A 80 13.34 4.19 -3.80
C ASP A 80 12.22 3.17 -3.63
N ARG A 81 12.42 2.19 -2.73
CA ARG A 81 11.38 1.20 -2.39
C ARG A 81 10.13 1.87 -1.83
N SER A 82 10.30 2.88 -0.96
CA SER A 82 9.17 3.62 -0.40
C SER A 82 8.39 4.38 -1.45
N LEU A 83 9.06 5.03 -2.41
CA LEU A 83 8.39 5.71 -3.52
C LEU A 83 7.60 4.72 -4.38
N VAL A 84 8.20 3.58 -4.73
CA VAL A 84 7.52 2.54 -5.51
C VAL A 84 6.29 2.04 -4.76
N ALA A 85 6.43 1.69 -3.47
CA ALA A 85 5.32 1.24 -2.64
C ALA A 85 4.17 2.27 -2.55
N MET A 86 4.51 3.56 -2.48
CA MET A 86 3.51 4.65 -2.50
C MET A 86 2.73 4.73 -3.82
N CYS A 87 3.40 4.48 -4.94
CA CYS A 87 2.75 4.49 -6.25
C CYS A 87 1.86 3.25 -6.46
N LEU A 88 2.23 2.11 -5.90
CA LEU A 88 1.51 0.84 -6.04
C LEU A 88 0.06 0.89 -5.54
N GLN A 89 -0.26 1.72 -4.55
CA GLN A 89 -1.65 1.87 -4.07
C GLN A 89 -2.64 2.29 -5.18
N PHE A 90 -2.16 2.97 -6.22
CA PHE A 90 -2.98 3.40 -7.36
C PHE A 90 -3.17 2.33 -8.42
N LEU A 91 -2.46 1.21 -8.31
CA LEU A 91 -2.49 0.07 -9.24
C LEU A 91 -3.17 -1.18 -8.64
N ALA A 92 -3.66 -1.08 -7.40
CA ALA A 92 -4.13 -2.23 -6.63
C ALA A 92 -5.57 -2.67 -6.93
N LYS A 93 -6.20 -2.16 -7.98
CA LYS A 93 -7.63 -2.40 -8.25
C LYS A 93 -7.98 -3.87 -8.47
N ASP A 94 -7.18 -4.55 -9.30
CA ASP A 94 -7.42 -5.94 -9.71
C ASP A 94 -6.41 -6.93 -9.09
N TRP A 95 -5.75 -6.51 -7.98
CA TRP A 95 -4.80 -7.35 -7.28
C TRP A 95 -5.46 -8.54 -6.61
N ASP A 96 -4.75 -9.67 -6.58
CA ASP A 96 -5.12 -10.82 -5.75
C ASP A 96 -4.75 -10.60 -4.27
N ALA A 97 -5.14 -11.54 -3.42
CA ALA A 97 -4.87 -11.46 -1.99
C ALA A 97 -3.36 -11.48 -1.69
N GLU A 98 -2.56 -12.28 -2.41
CA GLU A 98 -1.13 -12.37 -2.20
C GLU A 98 -0.44 -11.04 -2.47
N GLN A 99 -0.73 -10.38 -3.60
CA GLN A 99 -0.20 -9.07 -3.94
C GLN A 99 -0.55 -8.02 -2.88
N ARG A 100 -1.81 -8.02 -2.41
CA ARG A 100 -2.26 -7.12 -1.33
C ARG A 100 -1.52 -7.35 -0.02
N PHE A 101 -1.30 -8.60 0.37
CA PHE A 101 -0.57 -8.92 1.59
C PHE A 101 0.91 -8.57 1.50
N ARG A 102 1.56 -8.73 0.35
CA ARG A 102 2.96 -8.36 0.13
C ARG A 102 3.19 -6.87 0.39
N ILE A 103 2.36 -5.99 -0.17
CA ILE A 103 2.52 -4.54 0.06
C ILE A 103 2.19 -4.14 1.50
N LEU A 104 1.18 -4.74 2.13
CA LEU A 104 0.85 -4.48 3.52
C LEU A 104 1.99 -4.89 4.46
N LYS A 105 2.64 -6.02 4.19
CA LYS A 105 3.84 -6.46 4.90
C LYS A 105 4.99 -5.47 4.75
N TYR A 106 5.17 -4.92 3.54
CA TYR A 106 6.14 -3.87 3.31
C TYR A 106 5.84 -2.62 4.16
N TYR A 107 4.61 -2.13 4.16
CA TYR A 107 4.22 -0.96 4.96
C TYR A 107 4.41 -1.19 6.47
N GLU A 108 4.08 -2.37 6.97
CA GLU A 108 4.28 -2.74 8.37
C GLU A 108 5.76 -2.68 8.77
N ASN A 109 6.63 -3.32 7.96
CA ASN A 109 8.06 -3.34 8.19
C ASN A 109 8.68 -1.94 8.10
N ALA A 110 8.31 -1.16 7.07
CA ALA A 110 8.82 0.19 6.88
C ALA A 110 8.37 1.14 8.02
N ALA A 111 7.15 0.99 8.52
CA ALA A 111 6.66 1.75 9.67
C ALA A 111 7.43 1.41 10.96
N GLY A 112 7.76 0.14 11.17
CA GLY A 112 8.57 -0.32 12.31
C GLY A 112 10.02 0.19 12.28
N GLN A 113 10.58 0.44 11.09
CA GLN A 113 11.93 0.96 10.91
C GLN A 113 12.01 2.49 10.86
N ALA A 114 10.86 3.17 10.74
CA ALA A 114 10.81 4.63 10.62
C ALA A 114 11.26 5.31 11.93
N THR A 115 12.42 5.93 11.91
CA THR A 115 12.96 6.69 13.05
C THR A 115 12.39 8.10 13.18
N ALA A 116 11.74 8.60 12.14
CA ALA A 116 11.17 9.95 12.09
C ALA A 116 9.61 9.88 12.06
N GLY A 117 8.97 10.63 12.94
CA GLY A 117 7.51 10.65 13.09
C GLY A 117 6.72 10.98 11.83
N SER A 118 7.27 11.81 10.93
CA SER A 118 6.62 12.17 9.66
C SER A 118 6.49 10.97 8.70
N LEU A 119 7.52 10.14 8.57
CA LEU A 119 7.49 8.96 7.70
C LEU A 119 6.52 7.90 8.25
N SER A 120 6.55 7.65 9.55
CA SER A 120 5.63 6.70 10.20
C SER A 120 4.17 7.12 10.01
N MET A 121 3.87 8.42 10.20
CA MET A 121 2.52 8.95 9.98
C MET A 121 2.11 8.86 8.51
N TYR A 122 3.02 9.11 7.59
CA TYR A 122 2.77 8.98 6.16
C TYR A 122 2.44 7.52 5.78
N LEU A 123 3.25 6.56 6.22
CA LEU A 123 3.02 5.13 5.97
C LEU A 123 1.69 4.65 6.58
N ALA A 124 1.32 5.12 7.76
CA ALA A 124 0.03 4.82 8.35
C ALA A 124 -1.14 5.34 7.50
N ASN A 125 -1.02 6.53 6.90
CA ASN A 125 -2.03 7.08 6.00
C ASN A 125 -2.11 6.28 4.69
N VAL A 126 -0.96 5.93 4.09
CA VAL A 126 -0.92 5.09 2.89
C VAL A 126 -1.54 3.71 3.16
N THR A 127 -1.22 3.08 4.28
CA THR A 127 -1.82 1.80 4.69
C THR A 127 -3.34 1.92 4.83
N LYS A 128 -3.82 3.00 5.43
CA LYS A 128 -5.26 3.28 5.58
C LYS A 128 -5.95 3.50 4.24
N ASP A 129 -5.31 4.21 3.31
CA ASP A 129 -5.88 4.44 1.98
C ASP A 129 -5.88 3.15 1.16
N PHE A 130 -4.82 2.36 1.24
CA PHE A 130 -4.74 1.06 0.61
C PHE A 130 -5.80 0.08 1.15
N ALA A 131 -6.10 0.11 2.46
CA ALA A 131 -7.11 -0.74 3.07
C ALA A 131 -8.51 -0.56 2.46
N LYS A 132 -8.79 0.56 1.79
CA LYS A 132 -10.05 0.77 1.06
C LYS A 132 -10.22 -0.20 -0.11
N SER A 133 -9.12 -0.73 -0.66
CA SER A 133 -9.13 -1.69 -1.77
C SER A 133 -9.29 -3.16 -1.33
N LEU A 134 -9.18 -3.45 -0.01
CA LEU A 134 -9.27 -4.81 0.53
C LEU A 134 -10.68 -5.37 0.40
N SER A 135 -10.81 -6.67 0.21
CA SER A 135 -12.08 -7.39 0.35
C SER A 135 -12.43 -7.60 1.84
N ASP A 136 -13.64 -8.06 2.13
CA ASP A 136 -14.03 -8.36 3.50
C ASP A 136 -13.27 -9.59 4.04
N GLU A 137 -12.94 -10.55 3.17
CA GLU A 137 -12.08 -11.69 3.48
C GLU A 137 -10.65 -11.25 3.83
N ASP A 138 -10.09 -10.31 3.06
CA ASP A 138 -8.78 -9.75 3.37
C ASP A 138 -8.77 -9.04 4.74
N VAL A 139 -9.83 -8.28 5.04
CA VAL A 139 -9.98 -7.59 6.33
C VAL A 139 -10.02 -8.60 7.47
N ALA A 140 -10.79 -9.69 7.34
CA ALA A 140 -10.84 -10.75 8.36
C ALA A 140 -9.45 -11.37 8.57
N ALA A 141 -8.75 -11.75 7.49
CA ALA A 141 -7.42 -12.35 7.59
C ALA A 141 -6.38 -11.41 8.21
N ILE A 142 -6.46 -10.09 7.94
CA ILE A 142 -5.58 -9.09 8.57
C ILE A 142 -5.88 -8.99 10.07
N LEU A 143 -7.13 -8.99 10.49
CA LEU A 143 -7.49 -8.89 11.90
C LEU A 143 -7.04 -10.13 12.69
N GLU A 144 -7.08 -11.33 12.11
CA GLU A 144 -6.55 -12.56 12.72
C GLU A 144 -5.04 -12.46 12.99
N GLN A 145 -4.29 -11.74 12.14
CA GLN A 145 -2.84 -11.51 12.24
C GLN A 145 -2.49 -10.16 12.87
N GLY A 146 -3.48 -9.44 13.39
CA GLY A 146 -3.34 -8.04 13.79
C GLY A 146 -2.37 -7.79 14.96
N SER A 147 -2.00 -8.80 15.75
CA SER A 147 -0.95 -8.69 16.77
C SER A 147 0.45 -8.50 16.14
N VAL A 148 0.67 -9.02 14.95
CA VAL A 148 1.91 -8.87 14.17
C VAL A 148 1.81 -7.70 13.19
N TRP A 149 0.67 -7.55 12.52
CA TRP A 149 0.42 -6.51 11.51
C TRP A 149 -0.47 -5.39 12.06
N ARG A 150 0.07 -4.65 13.03
CA ARG A 150 -0.69 -3.67 13.82
C ARG A 150 -1.18 -2.46 13.02
N ASN A 151 -0.37 -1.95 12.09
CA ASN A 151 -0.77 -0.84 11.22
C ASN A 151 -1.86 -1.30 10.24
N ALA A 152 -1.70 -2.47 9.65
CA ALA A 152 -2.70 -3.05 8.75
C ALA A 152 -4.02 -3.34 9.49
N ALA A 153 -3.97 -3.91 10.70
CA ALA A 153 -5.15 -4.16 11.53
C ALA A 153 -5.85 -2.85 11.93
N LEU A 154 -5.10 -1.82 12.31
CA LEU A 154 -5.66 -0.50 12.58
C LEU A 154 -6.37 0.09 11.35
N ALA A 155 -5.77 -0.07 10.16
CA ALA A 155 -6.38 0.37 8.92
C ALA A 155 -7.64 -0.46 8.58
N ALA A 156 -7.60 -1.78 8.78
CA ALA A 156 -8.73 -2.69 8.56
C ALA A 156 -9.95 -2.34 9.44
N ILE A 157 -9.73 -1.95 10.70
CA ILE A 157 -10.82 -1.52 11.61
C ILE A 157 -11.63 -0.36 11.02
N TYR A 158 -11.02 0.56 10.28
CA TYR A 158 -11.76 1.67 9.66
C TYR A 158 -12.70 1.22 8.55
N LYS A 159 -12.51 0.01 8.00
CA LYS A 159 -13.35 -0.56 6.96
C LYS A 159 -14.52 -1.40 7.50
N LEU A 160 -14.44 -1.82 8.75
CA LEU A 160 -15.50 -2.64 9.35
C LEU A 160 -16.86 -1.92 9.32
N PRO A 161 -17.95 -2.64 9.02
CA PRO A 161 -19.30 -2.10 9.08
C PRO A 161 -19.68 -1.70 10.52
N ARG A 162 -20.65 -0.82 10.65
CA ARG A 162 -21.20 -0.43 11.96
C ARG A 162 -22.72 -0.61 11.91
N PRO A 163 -23.31 -1.40 12.78
CA PRO A 163 -22.70 -2.23 13.83
C PRO A 163 -21.91 -3.42 13.27
N ILE A 164 -20.96 -3.95 14.07
CA ILE A 164 -20.26 -5.20 13.75
C ILE A 164 -21.13 -6.40 14.16
N ASP A 165 -20.90 -7.54 13.50
CA ASP A 165 -21.50 -8.82 13.85
C ASP A 165 -20.75 -9.53 15.01
N LYS A 166 -21.33 -10.64 15.48
CA LYS A 166 -20.77 -11.42 16.61
C LYS A 166 -19.43 -12.09 16.27
N GLU A 167 -19.22 -12.48 15.02
CA GLU A 167 -18.00 -13.16 14.60
C GLU A 167 -16.84 -12.16 14.56
N THR A 168 -17.05 -11.01 13.93
CA THR A 168 -16.11 -9.89 13.97
C THR A 168 -15.79 -9.45 15.39
N ALA A 169 -16.80 -9.39 16.28
CA ALA A 169 -16.59 -9.06 17.67
C ALA A 169 -15.68 -10.06 18.40
N LYS A 170 -15.84 -11.37 18.15
CA LYS A 170 -14.95 -12.40 18.70
C LYS A 170 -13.51 -12.22 18.21
N THR A 171 -13.31 -12.01 16.91
CA THR A 171 -11.99 -11.78 16.31
C THR A 171 -11.31 -10.56 16.96
N LEU A 172 -12.04 -9.47 17.18
CA LEU A 172 -11.50 -8.27 17.83
C LEU A 172 -11.15 -8.52 19.31
N ILE A 173 -11.94 -9.29 20.03
CA ILE A 173 -11.65 -9.66 21.42
C ILE A 173 -10.38 -10.52 21.51
N GLU A 174 -10.23 -11.52 20.64
CA GLU A 174 -9.03 -12.34 20.60
C GLU A 174 -7.80 -11.53 20.19
N LEU A 175 -7.95 -10.59 19.26
CA LEU A 175 -6.87 -9.67 18.91
C LEU A 175 -6.44 -8.81 20.11
N ASP A 176 -7.39 -8.21 20.85
CA ASP A 176 -7.05 -7.40 22.04
C ASP A 176 -6.33 -8.23 23.12
N LYS A 177 -6.75 -9.48 23.35
CA LYS A 177 -6.05 -10.40 24.25
C LYS A 177 -4.59 -10.61 23.84
N LYS A 178 -4.34 -10.93 22.56
CA LYS A 178 -2.97 -11.10 22.04
C LYS A 178 -2.12 -9.83 22.20
N LEU A 179 -2.72 -8.65 21.98
CA LEU A 179 -2.02 -7.37 22.16
C LEU A 179 -1.66 -7.09 23.63
N VAL A 180 -2.47 -7.59 24.59
CA VAL A 180 -2.16 -7.50 26.02
C VAL A 180 -1.06 -8.46 26.43
N GLU A 181 -1.05 -9.68 25.88
CA GLU A 181 -0.04 -10.70 26.16
C GLU A 181 1.33 -10.35 25.59
N GLU A 182 1.38 -9.69 24.42
CA GLU A 182 2.61 -9.31 23.72
C GLU A 182 2.68 -7.79 23.47
N PRO A 183 2.78 -6.96 24.53
CA PRO A 183 2.73 -5.52 24.37
C PRO A 183 4.01 -4.97 23.71
N GLN A 184 3.84 -4.11 22.69
CA GLN A 184 4.96 -3.36 22.08
C GLN A 184 5.02 -1.91 22.57
N HIS A 185 4.11 -1.47 23.40
CA HIS A 185 4.06 -0.13 24.03
C HIS A 185 4.16 1.05 23.06
N GLY A 186 3.65 0.89 21.84
CA GLY A 186 3.70 1.89 20.78
C GLY A 186 2.39 2.67 20.63
N ASP A 187 2.45 3.81 19.93
CA ASP A 187 1.26 4.60 19.60
C ASP A 187 0.26 3.84 18.73
N VAL A 188 0.76 3.03 17.81
CA VAL A 188 -0.08 2.18 16.92
C VAL A 188 -0.88 1.18 17.72
N GLU A 189 -0.26 0.48 18.70
CA GLU A 189 -0.96 -0.47 19.56
C GLU A 189 -2.05 0.22 20.38
N ARG A 190 -1.73 1.36 21.00
CA ARG A 190 -2.72 2.12 21.77
C ARG A 190 -3.92 2.52 20.89
N ARG A 191 -3.67 3.01 19.67
CA ARG A 191 -4.72 3.38 18.71
C ARG A 191 -5.52 2.17 18.24
N LEU A 192 -4.86 1.05 17.98
CA LEU A 192 -5.49 -0.21 17.59
C LEU A 192 -6.45 -0.68 18.69
N ARG A 193 -6.01 -0.76 19.94
CA ARG A 193 -6.85 -1.15 21.08
C ARG A 193 -8.01 -0.16 21.32
N THR A 194 -7.78 1.12 21.16
CA THR A 194 -8.85 2.13 21.20
C THR A 194 -9.87 1.88 20.08
N GLY A 195 -9.41 1.59 18.87
CA GLY A 195 -10.27 1.24 17.74
C GLY A 195 -11.08 -0.03 17.99
N ILE A 196 -10.47 -1.07 18.51
CA ILE A 196 -11.15 -2.32 18.90
C ILE A 196 -12.26 -2.02 19.91
N THR A 197 -11.96 -1.30 20.99
CA THR A 197 -12.95 -0.93 22.00
C THR A 197 -14.12 -0.15 21.39
N ALA A 198 -13.84 0.82 20.52
CA ALA A 198 -14.86 1.59 19.85
C ALA A 198 -15.75 0.74 18.93
N MET A 199 -15.19 -0.25 18.25
CA MET A 199 -15.97 -1.17 17.40
C MET A 199 -16.81 -2.12 18.22
N LEU A 200 -16.27 -2.70 19.29
CA LEU A 200 -17.01 -3.57 20.21
C LEU A 200 -18.22 -2.86 20.84
N ALA A 201 -18.10 -1.57 21.13
CA ALA A 201 -19.21 -0.76 21.62
C ALA A 201 -20.36 -0.61 20.60
N THR A 202 -20.14 -0.91 19.32
CA THR A 202 -21.19 -0.89 18.27
C THR A 202 -21.85 -2.25 18.09
N CYS A 203 -21.33 -3.31 18.70
CA CYS A 203 -21.89 -4.66 18.57
C CYS A 203 -23.32 -4.69 19.14
N ASN A 204 -24.29 -5.01 18.27
CA ASN A 204 -25.68 -5.17 18.67
C ASN A 204 -25.90 -6.56 19.29
N ASP A 205 -25.37 -6.80 20.47
CA ASP A 205 -25.77 -7.97 21.25
C ASP A 205 -26.94 -7.58 22.15
N LYS A 206 -28.16 -7.72 21.62
CA LYS A 206 -29.36 -7.80 22.45
C LYS A 206 -29.56 -9.27 22.81
N SER A 207 -28.71 -9.78 23.68
CA SER A 207 -28.98 -11.05 24.40
C SER A 207 -29.51 -10.76 25.77
#